data_3471c31c2436086103080d86398a63a9
#
_entry.id   3471c31c2436086103080d86398a63a9
#
_cell.length_a   1.000
_cell.length_b   1.000
_cell.length_c   1.000
_cell.angle_alpha   90.00
_cell.angle_beta   90.00
_cell.angle_gamma   90.00
#
_symmetry.space_group_name_H-M   'P 1'
#
loop_
_entity.id
_entity.type
_entity.pdbx_description
1 polymer ?
#
loop_
_entity_poly.entity_id
_entity_poly.type
_entity_poly.pdbx_seq_one_letter_code
_entity_poly.pdbx_strand_id
1 'polypeptide(L)' 'MPMIEVKLYDHRVTEESVPKMIEKLTDALAESSGASKEHIQVVIQGISPKHWGQAGKPVA' A
#
# COMPACT_ATOMS: atom_id res chain seq x y z
N MET A 1 11.17 -1.23 13.70
CA MET A 1 9.77 -1.42 13.33
C MET A 1 9.60 -1.44 11.84
N PRO A 2 9.20 -2.62 11.17
CA PRO A 2 9.03 -2.64 9.72
C PRO A 2 7.77 -1.88 9.30
N MET A 3 7.88 -1.17 8.18
CA MET A 3 6.75 -0.43 7.62
C MET A 3 6.67 -0.65 6.13
N ILE A 4 5.45 -0.83 5.65
CA ILE A 4 5.16 -0.92 4.23
C ILE A 4 4.34 0.31 3.85
N GLU A 5 4.78 1.02 2.85
CA GLU A 5 4.03 2.14 2.30
C GLU A 5 3.57 1.78 0.89
N VAL A 6 2.28 1.92 0.65
CA VAL A 6 1.70 1.63 -0.66
C VAL A 6 1.04 2.88 -1.19
N LYS A 7 1.44 3.26 -2.39
CA LYS A 7 0.80 4.35 -3.12
C LYS A 7 0.23 3.76 -4.40
N LEU A 8 -1.04 3.97 -4.61
CA LEU A 8 -1.71 3.45 -5.80
C LEU A 8 -2.82 4.41 -6.20
N TYR A 9 -3.41 4.19 -7.36
CA TYR A 9 -4.47 5.06 -7.82
C TYR A 9 -5.69 4.95 -6.90
N ASP A 10 -6.33 6.07 -6.66
CA ASP A 10 -7.39 6.20 -5.67
C ASP A 10 -8.59 5.28 -5.91
N HIS A 11 -8.89 4.96 -7.18
CA HIS A 11 -10.02 4.07 -7.47
C HIS A 11 -9.83 2.64 -6.94
N ARG A 12 -8.60 2.28 -6.59
CA ARG A 12 -8.32 0.96 -6.01
C ARG A 12 -8.37 0.94 -4.48
N VAL A 13 -8.55 2.11 -3.88
CA VAL A 13 -8.59 2.25 -2.42
C VAL A 13 -10.04 2.30 -1.99
N THR A 14 -10.56 1.18 -1.49
CA THR A 14 -11.95 1.05 -1.09
C THR A 14 -12.05 0.46 0.31
N GLU A 15 -13.25 0.51 0.88
CA GLU A 15 -13.49 -0.09 2.19
C GLU A 15 -13.23 -1.60 2.18
N GLU A 16 -13.33 -2.24 1.02
CA GLU A 16 -13.06 -3.67 0.89
C GLU A 16 -11.61 -3.97 0.62
N SER A 17 -10.95 -3.19 -0.24
CA SER A 17 -9.59 -3.48 -0.66
C SER A 17 -8.56 -3.15 0.41
N VAL A 18 -8.77 -2.09 1.20
CA VAL A 18 -7.80 -1.65 2.20
C VAL A 18 -7.52 -2.73 3.26
N PRO A 19 -8.54 -3.31 3.92
CA PRO A 19 -8.26 -4.36 4.90
C PRO A 19 -7.56 -5.57 4.29
N LYS A 20 -7.91 -5.94 3.06
CA LYS A 20 -7.27 -7.06 2.38
C LYS A 20 -5.81 -6.79 2.08
N MET A 21 -5.50 -5.59 1.60
CA MET A 21 -4.11 -5.21 1.33
C MET A 21 -3.29 -5.22 2.62
N ILE A 22 -3.83 -4.62 3.67
CA ILE A 22 -3.13 -4.57 4.95
C ILE A 22 -2.84 -5.98 5.47
N GLU A 23 -3.83 -6.86 5.45
CA GLU A 23 -3.66 -8.23 5.95
C GLU A 23 -2.64 -9.01 5.12
N LYS A 24 -2.81 -9.00 3.80
CA LYS A 24 -1.95 -9.79 2.93
C LYS A 24 -0.51 -9.28 2.87
N LEU A 25 -0.33 -7.97 2.88
CA LEU A 25 1.02 -7.39 2.90
C LEU A 25 1.71 -7.66 4.23
N THR A 26 0.96 -7.57 5.34
CA THR A 26 1.50 -7.90 6.65
C THR A 26 1.95 -9.36 6.69
N ASP A 27 1.12 -10.27 6.21
CA ASP A 27 1.45 -11.69 6.20
C ASP A 27 2.69 -11.97 5.34
N ALA A 28 2.75 -11.36 4.16
CA ALA A 28 3.88 -11.56 3.26
C ALA A 28 5.20 -11.07 3.87
N LEU A 29 5.17 -9.91 4.51
CA LEU A 29 6.39 -9.37 5.12
C LEU A 29 6.80 -10.19 6.34
N ALA A 30 5.84 -10.60 7.17
CA ALA A 30 6.14 -11.46 8.31
C ALA A 30 6.78 -12.77 7.87
N GLU A 31 6.22 -13.39 6.85
CA GLU A 31 6.71 -14.66 6.32
C GLU A 31 8.10 -14.54 5.72
N SER A 32 8.35 -13.47 4.97
CA SER A 32 9.62 -13.32 4.26
C SER A 32 10.74 -12.75 5.12
N SER A 33 10.43 -11.89 6.08
CA SER A 33 11.45 -11.21 6.89
C SER A 33 11.65 -11.81 8.26
N GLY A 34 10.70 -12.60 8.74
CA GLY A 34 10.71 -13.10 10.12
C GLY A 34 10.23 -12.08 11.15
N ALA A 35 9.78 -10.90 10.72
CA ALA A 35 9.27 -9.91 11.65
C ALA A 35 7.93 -10.34 12.22
N SER A 36 7.67 -9.95 13.46
CA SER A 36 6.39 -10.23 14.11
C SER A 36 5.30 -9.36 13.51
N LYS A 37 4.15 -9.96 13.20
CA LYS A 37 3.01 -9.22 12.66
C LYS A 37 2.60 -8.05 13.55
N GLU A 38 2.78 -8.20 14.86
CA GLU A 38 2.43 -7.15 15.82
C GLU A 38 3.19 -5.86 15.60
N HIS A 39 4.36 -5.94 14.99
CA HIS A 39 5.21 -4.78 14.78
C HIS A 39 5.18 -4.25 13.36
N ILE A 40 4.53 -4.95 12.44
CA ILE A 40 4.46 -4.52 11.05
C ILE A 40 3.36 -3.49 10.88
N GLN A 41 3.73 -2.37 10.27
CA GLN A 41 2.79 -1.30 9.97
C GLN A 41 2.62 -1.20 8.46
N VAL A 42 1.39 -0.93 8.02
CA VAL A 42 1.09 -0.78 6.60
C VAL A 42 0.28 0.49 6.41
N VAL A 43 0.72 1.33 5.50
CA VAL A 43 0.04 2.57 5.16
C VAL A 43 -0.39 2.49 3.70
N ILE A 44 -1.67 2.67 3.45
CA ILE A 44 -2.24 2.65 2.11
C ILE A 44 -2.67 4.06 1.75
N GLN A 45 -2.17 4.57 0.63
CA GLN A 45 -2.47 5.93 0.19
C GLN A 45 -2.98 5.91 -1.24
N GLY A 46 -4.23 6.35 -1.41
CA GLY A 46 -4.82 6.51 -2.74
C GLY A 46 -4.48 7.87 -3.31
N ILE A 47 -4.04 7.90 -4.55
CA ILE A 47 -3.61 9.12 -5.21
C ILE A 47 -4.37 9.27 -6.52
N SER A 48 -4.87 10.48 -6.78
CA SER A 48 -5.50 10.78 -8.06
C SER A 48 -4.49 10.60 -9.20
N PRO A 49 -4.86 9.93 -10.29
CA PRO A 49 -3.99 9.85 -11.47
C PRO A 49 -3.57 11.22 -12.00
N LYS A 50 -4.34 12.26 -11.72
CA LYS A 50 -3.99 13.64 -12.12
C LYS A 50 -2.77 14.16 -11.35
N HIS A 51 -2.50 13.57 -10.20
CA HIS A 51 -1.35 13.95 -9.37
C HIS A 51 -0.21 12.94 -9.48
N TRP A 52 -0.32 12.00 -10.40
CA TRP A 52 0.70 10.96 -10.59
C TRP A 52 1.45 11.26 -11.86
N GLY A 53 2.72 11.60 -11.73
CA GLY A 53 3.53 11.96 -12.88
C GLY A 53 4.34 10.80 -13.41
N GLN A 54 4.38 10.69 -14.74
CA GLN A 54 5.23 9.72 -15.42
C GLN A 54 5.72 10.37 -16.71
N ALA A 55 7.03 10.29 -16.94
CA ALA A 55 7.67 10.89 -18.10
C ALA A 55 7.39 12.39 -18.23
N GLY A 56 7.27 13.08 -17.10
CA GLY A 56 7.06 14.52 -17.07
C GLY A 56 5.62 14.97 -17.25
N LYS A 57 4.67 14.03 -17.25
CA LYS A 57 3.25 14.35 -17.45
C LYS A 57 2.37 13.59 -16.47
N PRO A 58 1.19 14.15 -16.12
CA PRO A 58 0.23 13.41 -15.34
C PRO A 58 -0.28 12.19 -16.12
N VAL A 59 -0.60 11.13 -15.40
CA VAL A 59 -1.09 9.89 -16.01
C VAL A 59 -2.50 10.06 -16.57
N ALA A 60 -3.28 10.97 -16.01
CA ALA A 60 -4.63 11.22 -16.49
C ALA A 60 -4.99 12.69 -16.49
#